data_788105a4927ca61406a666a1d753c7ae
#
_entry.id   788105a4927ca61406a666a1d753c7ae
#
_cell.length_a   1.000
_cell.length_b   1.000
_cell.length_c   1.000
_cell.angle_alpha   90.00
_cell.angle_beta   90.00
_cell.angle_gamma   90.00
#
_symmetry.space_group_name_H-M   'P 1'
#
loop_
_entity.id
_entity.type
_entity.pdbx_description
1 polymer ?
#
loop_
_entity_poly.entity_id
_entity_poly.type
_entity_poly.pdbx_seq_one_letter_code
_entity_poly.pdbx_strand_id
1 'polypeptide(L)'
;MPVLSGLEPREVFAWFERLCAIPHGSHHAKAISDYLVAFARERGLACRQDAANNVVIRKAASAGYENAPVVMLQGHIDMVCEKDADCGKDMETEGLDLFVDGDVIGARGTTLGGDDGIAVAMALAVLDSGSIPHGPLECVFTAGEEVGMIGARALDASDLKAKYLINIDSEEEGVLTVSCAGACRTLCTLPVTRVPFDGQTLRVRISGLAGGHSGEEIHKGRANANLLLGRALDEMSRAGALRLIRVSGGAKDNAIPREAEAVVRTGDAAALRRAVEALAAALRAEYHAADGHITVTVTETDDGLTPMDAASTERAITLLLCAPNGVVEMSMDVPGLVQTSLNLGRLTSDEASLRASFMIRSSINSQKNAVASRLARLAEALGGQTELDSDYSAWPYRPESPLRDRVAEVFYEQYGEKPRIAALHAGLECGILSGKLPELDCISLGPDLTDIHTPRERLHIASTERTWRLLLGTLKRLDA
;
A
#
# COMPACT_ATOMS: atom_id res chain seq x y z
N MET A 1 3.92 -21.39 -31.16
CA MET A 1 4.26 -22.22 -29.99
C MET A 1 4.17 -21.32 -28.80
N PRO A 2 3.79 -21.82 -27.62
CA PRO A 2 3.80 -21.01 -26.41
C PRO A 2 5.17 -20.39 -26.18
N VAL A 3 5.19 -19.13 -25.77
CA VAL A 3 6.44 -18.32 -25.61
C VAL A 3 7.32 -18.86 -24.50
N LEU A 4 6.70 -19.36 -23.40
CA LEU A 4 7.39 -19.81 -22.21
C LEU A 4 7.65 -21.33 -22.17
N SER A 5 7.29 -22.07 -23.20
CA SER A 5 7.32 -23.56 -23.23
C SER A 5 8.69 -24.22 -23.03
N GLY A 6 9.79 -23.46 -23.17
CA GLY A 6 11.16 -23.94 -22.97
C GLY A 6 11.77 -23.60 -21.63
N LEU A 7 11.04 -22.94 -20.75
CA LEU A 7 11.55 -22.46 -19.47
C LEU A 7 11.26 -23.48 -18.34
N GLU A 8 12.12 -23.45 -17.31
CA GLU A 8 11.92 -24.20 -16.07
C GLU A 8 11.67 -23.22 -14.90
N PRO A 9 10.75 -23.51 -13.99
CA PRO A 9 9.94 -24.73 -13.89
C PRO A 9 8.78 -24.71 -14.92
N ARG A 10 8.74 -25.75 -15.73
CA ARG A 10 7.80 -25.85 -16.86
C ARG A 10 6.34 -25.78 -16.43
N GLU A 11 5.97 -26.44 -15.35
CA GLU A 11 4.62 -26.47 -14.82
C GLU A 11 4.16 -25.05 -14.38
N VAL A 12 5.02 -24.26 -13.77
CA VAL A 12 4.70 -22.89 -13.33
C VAL A 12 4.53 -21.97 -14.53
N PHE A 13 5.52 -21.94 -15.44
CA PHE A 13 5.45 -21.05 -16.59
C PHE A 13 4.35 -21.43 -17.59
N ALA A 14 3.96 -22.70 -17.65
CA ALA A 14 2.81 -23.10 -18.46
C ALA A 14 1.48 -22.54 -17.90
N TRP A 15 1.32 -22.47 -16.58
CA TRP A 15 0.16 -21.82 -15.96
C TRP A 15 0.25 -20.31 -16.10
N PHE A 16 1.41 -19.70 -15.84
CA PHE A 16 1.60 -18.27 -15.97
C PHE A 16 1.24 -17.75 -17.37
N GLU A 17 1.73 -18.40 -18.42
CA GLU A 17 1.39 -18.03 -19.81
C GLU A 17 -0.11 -18.13 -20.10
N ARG A 18 -0.82 -19.11 -19.52
CA ARG A 18 -2.28 -19.21 -19.66
C ARG A 18 -3.02 -18.10 -18.93
N LEU A 19 -2.55 -17.71 -17.73
CA LEU A 19 -3.13 -16.61 -16.98
C LEU A 19 -2.94 -15.29 -17.72
N CYS A 20 -1.75 -15.02 -18.27
CA CYS A 20 -1.46 -13.83 -19.08
C CYS A 20 -2.30 -13.74 -20.37
N ALA A 21 -2.85 -14.84 -20.86
CA ALA A 21 -3.75 -14.82 -22.01
C ALA A 21 -5.18 -14.37 -21.68
N ILE A 22 -5.51 -14.25 -20.39
CA ILE A 22 -6.83 -13.84 -19.89
C ILE A 22 -6.72 -12.40 -19.42
N PRO A 23 -7.52 -11.42 -19.94
CA PRO A 23 -7.57 -10.08 -19.37
C PRO A 23 -8.05 -10.12 -17.91
N HIS A 24 -7.29 -9.49 -17.01
CA HIS A 24 -7.57 -9.58 -15.57
C HIS A 24 -7.16 -8.33 -14.77
N GLY A 25 -7.37 -7.15 -15.34
CA GLY A 25 -7.20 -5.89 -14.60
C GLY A 25 -8.08 -5.83 -13.35
N SER A 26 -7.70 -5.04 -12.36
CA SER A 26 -8.29 -5.02 -11.00
C SER A 26 -9.82 -4.85 -10.95
N HIS A 27 -10.41 -4.20 -11.95
CA HIS A 27 -11.86 -4.06 -12.07
C HIS A 27 -12.53 -5.14 -12.96
N HIS A 28 -11.75 -6.03 -13.58
CA HIS A 28 -12.18 -7.01 -14.58
C HIS A 28 -11.76 -8.45 -14.24
N ALA A 29 -11.62 -8.78 -12.95
CA ALA A 29 -11.14 -10.08 -12.48
C ALA A 29 -12.12 -11.27 -12.69
N LYS A 30 -13.32 -11.05 -13.23
CA LYS A 30 -14.35 -12.11 -13.36
C LYS A 30 -13.90 -13.26 -14.27
N ALA A 31 -13.27 -12.97 -15.39
CA ALA A 31 -12.86 -13.97 -16.37
C ALA A 31 -11.79 -14.93 -15.80
N ILE A 32 -10.77 -14.38 -15.13
CA ILE A 32 -9.73 -15.18 -14.50
C ILE A 32 -10.27 -15.93 -13.29
N SER A 33 -11.18 -15.35 -12.51
CA SER A 33 -11.86 -16.03 -11.40
C SER A 33 -12.68 -17.24 -11.90
N ASP A 34 -13.42 -17.09 -12.98
CA ASP A 34 -14.18 -18.21 -13.61
C ASP A 34 -13.24 -19.28 -14.18
N TYR A 35 -12.10 -18.89 -14.71
CA TYR A 35 -11.07 -19.81 -15.16
C TYR A 35 -10.55 -20.70 -14.02
N LEU A 36 -10.30 -20.13 -12.84
CA LEU A 36 -9.87 -20.89 -11.65
C LEU A 36 -10.96 -21.86 -11.16
N VAL A 37 -12.22 -21.45 -11.23
CA VAL A 37 -13.35 -22.36 -10.92
C VAL A 37 -13.43 -23.50 -11.91
N ALA A 38 -13.25 -23.24 -13.20
CA ALA A 38 -13.21 -24.29 -14.24
C ALA A 38 -12.03 -25.23 -14.02
N PHE A 39 -10.83 -24.71 -13.74
CA PHE A 39 -9.64 -25.49 -13.39
C PHE A 39 -9.92 -26.48 -12.25
N ALA A 40 -10.53 -25.99 -11.16
CA ALA A 40 -10.84 -26.82 -9.99
C ALA A 40 -11.85 -27.92 -10.33
N ARG A 41 -12.90 -27.59 -11.07
CA ARG A 41 -13.94 -28.54 -11.48
C ARG A 41 -13.42 -29.66 -12.38
N GLU A 42 -12.58 -29.34 -13.36
CA GLU A 42 -11.93 -30.32 -14.25
C GLU A 42 -11.10 -31.33 -13.49
N ARG A 43 -10.56 -30.96 -12.32
CA ARG A 43 -9.72 -31.81 -11.45
C ARG A 43 -10.46 -32.43 -10.28
N GLY A 44 -11.77 -32.22 -10.19
CA GLY A 44 -12.57 -32.69 -9.05
C GLY A 44 -12.20 -32.10 -7.71
N LEU A 45 -11.57 -30.92 -7.70
CA LEU A 45 -11.20 -30.21 -6.49
C LEU A 45 -12.39 -29.41 -5.95
N ALA A 46 -12.55 -29.37 -4.62
CA ALA A 46 -13.56 -28.57 -3.99
C ALA A 46 -13.18 -27.09 -4.16
N CYS A 47 -14.12 -26.27 -4.65
CA CYS A 47 -13.89 -24.83 -4.84
C CYS A 47 -15.12 -24.01 -4.42
N ARG A 48 -14.85 -22.76 -4.04
CA ARG A 48 -15.83 -21.73 -3.73
C ARG A 48 -15.42 -20.43 -4.44
N GLN A 49 -16.36 -19.78 -5.09
CA GLN A 49 -16.21 -18.41 -5.64
C GLN A 49 -17.21 -17.52 -4.92
N ASP A 50 -16.79 -16.34 -4.51
CA ASP A 50 -17.66 -15.35 -3.88
C ASP A 50 -18.07 -14.21 -4.82
N ALA A 51 -18.89 -13.29 -4.31
CA ALA A 51 -19.39 -12.15 -5.07
C ALA A 51 -18.29 -11.10 -5.41
N ALA A 52 -17.17 -11.11 -4.69
CA ALA A 52 -16.01 -10.27 -4.97
C ALA A 52 -15.04 -10.91 -5.98
N ASN A 53 -15.40 -12.07 -6.56
CA ASN A 53 -14.58 -12.89 -7.44
C ASN A 53 -13.36 -13.54 -6.77
N ASN A 54 -13.32 -13.62 -5.45
CA ASN A 54 -12.33 -14.47 -4.80
C ASN A 54 -12.63 -15.94 -5.08
N VAL A 55 -11.59 -16.76 -5.18
CA VAL A 55 -11.72 -18.22 -5.34
C VAL A 55 -10.92 -18.92 -4.27
N VAL A 56 -11.54 -19.87 -3.58
CA VAL A 56 -10.89 -20.78 -2.64
C VAL A 56 -10.94 -22.18 -3.22
N ILE A 57 -9.77 -22.81 -3.43
CA ILE A 57 -9.66 -24.19 -3.93
C ILE A 57 -9.01 -25.03 -2.84
N ARG A 58 -9.62 -26.19 -2.53
CA ARG A 58 -9.11 -27.12 -1.52
C ARG A 58 -8.60 -28.39 -2.15
N LYS A 59 -7.46 -28.87 -1.65
CA LYS A 59 -6.86 -30.14 -2.04
C LYS A 59 -6.56 -30.97 -0.79
N ALA A 60 -6.95 -32.25 -0.82
CA ALA A 60 -6.61 -33.18 0.25
C ALA A 60 -5.10 -33.42 0.32
N ALA A 61 -4.60 -33.78 1.50
CA ALA A 61 -3.19 -34.08 1.70
C ALA A 61 -2.70 -35.19 0.75
N SER A 62 -1.45 -35.12 0.36
CA SER A 62 -0.76 -36.25 -0.29
C SER A 62 -0.54 -37.39 0.71
N ALA A 63 -0.34 -38.62 0.19
CA ALA A 63 -0.12 -39.81 1.01
C ALA A 63 1.03 -39.60 2.00
N GLY A 64 0.76 -39.87 3.28
CA GLY A 64 1.72 -39.68 4.39
C GLY A 64 1.67 -38.28 5.05
N TYR A 65 0.84 -37.36 4.55
CA TYR A 65 0.68 -35.98 5.10
C TYR A 65 -0.74 -35.73 5.64
N GLU A 66 -1.53 -36.77 5.87
CA GLU A 66 -2.94 -36.65 6.26
C GLU A 66 -3.15 -35.95 7.61
N ASN A 67 -2.13 -36.02 8.49
CA ASN A 67 -2.15 -35.40 9.81
C ASN A 67 -1.39 -34.05 9.86
N ALA A 68 -0.81 -33.63 8.73
CA ALA A 68 -0.11 -32.36 8.65
C ALA A 68 -1.09 -31.17 8.81
N PRO A 69 -0.62 -30.04 9.31
CA PRO A 69 -1.46 -28.84 9.40
C PRO A 69 -1.92 -28.37 8.01
N VAL A 70 -3.08 -27.74 7.97
CA VAL A 70 -3.59 -27.11 6.73
C VAL A 70 -2.70 -25.92 6.37
N VAL A 71 -2.25 -25.89 5.11
CA VAL A 71 -1.44 -24.79 4.57
C VAL A 71 -2.27 -23.99 3.58
N MET A 72 -2.28 -22.68 3.75
CA MET A 72 -2.84 -21.74 2.79
C MET A 72 -1.73 -21.27 1.85
N LEU A 73 -1.95 -21.41 0.53
CA LEU A 73 -1.20 -20.70 -0.50
C LEU A 73 -2.06 -19.55 -0.98
N GLN A 74 -1.50 -18.36 -1.03
CA GLN A 74 -2.28 -17.17 -1.34
C GLN A 74 -1.54 -16.26 -2.33
N GLY A 75 -2.30 -15.71 -3.27
CA GLY A 75 -1.90 -14.66 -4.20
C GLY A 75 -3.13 -13.99 -4.79
N HIS A 76 -2.97 -12.78 -5.33
CA HIS A 76 -4.07 -12.08 -5.98
C HIS A 76 -4.14 -12.37 -7.49
N ILE A 77 -5.35 -12.25 -8.05
CA ILE A 77 -5.63 -12.61 -9.46
C ILE A 77 -5.79 -11.43 -10.38
N ASP A 78 -5.80 -10.23 -9.85
CA ASP A 78 -5.85 -8.99 -10.61
C ASP A 78 -4.45 -8.42 -10.84
N MET A 79 -4.35 -7.48 -11.75
CA MET A 79 -3.10 -6.78 -12.06
C MET A 79 -3.35 -5.30 -12.36
N VAL A 80 -2.35 -4.47 -12.16
CA VAL A 80 -2.33 -3.10 -12.66
C VAL A 80 -2.22 -3.11 -14.18
N CYS A 81 -3.13 -2.39 -14.85
CA CYS A 81 -3.16 -2.27 -16.31
C CYS A 81 -2.57 -0.94 -16.76
N GLU A 82 -1.23 -0.90 -16.90
CA GLU A 82 -0.51 0.24 -17.48
C GLU A 82 0.06 -0.13 -18.84
N LYS A 83 0.11 0.86 -19.77
CA LYS A 83 0.67 0.65 -21.11
C LYS A 83 1.44 1.86 -21.61
N ASP A 84 2.37 1.62 -22.52
CA ASP A 84 3.09 2.67 -23.22
C ASP A 84 2.12 3.52 -24.07
N ALA A 85 2.44 4.79 -24.25
CA ALA A 85 1.57 5.75 -24.92
C ALA A 85 1.26 5.37 -26.39
N ASP A 86 2.15 4.62 -27.03
CA ASP A 86 2.03 4.12 -28.41
C ASP A 86 1.49 2.68 -28.50
N CYS A 87 1.24 2.04 -27.38
CA CYS A 87 0.66 0.70 -27.32
C CYS A 87 -0.85 0.75 -27.63
N GLY A 88 -1.24 0.12 -28.73
CA GLY A 88 -2.64 0.06 -29.17
C GLY A 88 -3.49 -1.04 -28.49
N LYS A 89 -2.88 -1.86 -27.59
CA LYS A 89 -3.57 -2.99 -26.95
C LYS A 89 -4.72 -2.52 -26.04
N ASP A 90 -5.84 -3.21 -26.12
CA ASP A 90 -6.95 -3.09 -25.16
C ASP A 90 -6.80 -4.14 -24.05
N MET A 91 -6.28 -3.72 -22.90
CA MET A 91 -6.02 -4.62 -21.78
C MET A 91 -7.29 -5.13 -21.07
N GLU A 92 -8.47 -4.63 -21.41
CA GLU A 92 -9.74 -5.14 -20.88
C GLU A 92 -10.24 -6.37 -21.66
N THR A 93 -9.81 -6.53 -22.92
CA THR A 93 -10.33 -7.56 -23.83
C THR A 93 -9.26 -8.45 -24.44
N GLU A 94 -8.00 -8.03 -24.43
CA GLU A 94 -6.89 -8.75 -25.06
C GLU A 94 -5.90 -9.26 -24.03
N GLY A 95 -5.41 -10.50 -24.18
CA GLY A 95 -4.32 -11.06 -23.40
C GLY A 95 -2.97 -10.39 -23.70
N LEU A 96 -1.98 -10.65 -22.89
CA LEU A 96 -0.66 -10.03 -22.94
C LEU A 96 0.24 -10.64 -24.03
N ASP A 97 1.09 -9.84 -24.66
CA ASP A 97 2.08 -10.27 -25.64
C ASP A 97 3.42 -10.52 -24.95
N LEU A 98 3.61 -11.74 -24.46
CA LEU A 98 4.79 -12.12 -23.70
C LEU A 98 6.04 -12.16 -24.59
N PHE A 99 7.18 -11.89 -24.00
CA PHE A 99 8.50 -12.14 -24.55
C PHE A 99 9.49 -12.60 -23.48
N VAL A 100 10.55 -13.25 -23.92
CA VAL A 100 11.70 -13.63 -23.08
C VAL A 100 12.92 -12.88 -23.60
N ASP A 101 13.68 -12.28 -22.69
CA ASP A 101 14.95 -11.61 -22.98
C ASP A 101 15.99 -12.00 -21.92
N GLY A 102 16.89 -12.90 -22.29
CA GLY A 102 17.85 -13.48 -21.33
C GLY A 102 17.16 -14.20 -20.19
N ASP A 103 17.35 -13.74 -18.96
CA ASP A 103 16.77 -14.31 -17.74
C ASP A 103 15.45 -13.62 -17.33
N VAL A 104 14.81 -12.84 -18.18
CA VAL A 104 13.58 -12.13 -17.82
C VAL A 104 12.43 -12.40 -18.78
N ILE A 105 11.23 -12.41 -18.21
CA ILE A 105 9.95 -12.40 -18.93
C ILE A 105 9.35 -11.01 -18.81
N GLY A 106 8.79 -10.49 -19.91
CA GLY A 106 8.07 -9.24 -19.95
C GLY A 106 6.87 -9.30 -20.91
N ALA A 107 6.04 -8.26 -20.91
CA ALA A 107 4.98 -8.06 -21.88
C ALA A 107 5.31 -6.84 -22.77
N ARG A 108 4.94 -6.91 -24.06
CA ARG A 108 5.26 -5.85 -25.04
C ARG A 108 4.32 -4.66 -24.88
N GLY A 109 4.88 -3.54 -24.43
CA GLY A 109 4.17 -2.27 -24.30
C GLY A 109 3.13 -2.20 -23.19
N THR A 110 3.07 -3.23 -22.32
CA THR A 110 2.14 -3.29 -21.17
C THR A 110 2.82 -3.82 -19.93
N THR A 111 2.20 -3.64 -18.76
CA THR A 111 2.49 -4.41 -17.54
C THR A 111 2.42 -5.91 -17.83
N LEU A 112 3.14 -6.72 -17.04
CA LEU A 112 3.23 -8.17 -17.20
C LEU A 112 2.20 -8.93 -16.34
N GLY A 113 1.85 -8.38 -15.16
CA GLY A 113 1.05 -9.09 -14.15
C GLY A 113 1.82 -10.26 -13.53
N GLY A 114 3.15 -10.14 -13.43
CA GLY A 114 3.98 -11.03 -12.63
C GLY A 114 3.60 -10.93 -11.16
N ASP A 115 3.33 -9.72 -10.72
CA ASP A 115 2.64 -9.29 -9.53
C ASP A 115 1.11 -9.37 -9.78
N ASP A 116 0.35 -10.37 -9.25
CA ASP A 116 0.83 -11.54 -8.52
C ASP A 116 0.48 -12.85 -9.27
N GLY A 117 0.42 -12.78 -10.60
CA GLY A 117 0.10 -13.94 -11.47
C GLY A 117 1.07 -15.10 -11.28
N ILE A 118 2.32 -14.85 -10.83
CA ILE A 118 3.29 -15.91 -10.58
C ILE A 118 2.92 -16.76 -9.35
N ALA A 119 2.38 -16.15 -8.29
CA ALA A 119 1.85 -16.87 -7.14
C ALA A 119 0.69 -17.78 -7.54
N VAL A 120 -0.23 -17.23 -8.33
CA VAL A 120 -1.37 -18.00 -8.85
C VAL A 120 -0.87 -19.17 -9.67
N ALA A 121 0.12 -18.97 -10.55
CA ALA A 121 0.70 -20.04 -11.36
C ALA A 121 1.39 -21.13 -10.51
N MET A 122 2.14 -20.76 -9.48
CA MET A 122 2.76 -21.71 -8.54
C MET A 122 1.69 -22.52 -7.79
N ALA A 123 0.65 -21.85 -7.27
CA ALA A 123 -0.44 -22.54 -6.58
C ALA A 123 -1.19 -23.51 -7.50
N LEU A 124 -1.45 -23.12 -8.76
CA LEU A 124 -2.07 -24.00 -9.76
C LEU A 124 -1.18 -25.22 -10.07
N ALA A 125 0.14 -25.03 -10.17
CA ALA A 125 1.08 -26.12 -10.39
C ALA A 125 1.08 -27.12 -9.23
N VAL A 126 0.99 -26.66 -7.97
CA VAL A 126 0.83 -27.53 -6.80
C VAL A 126 -0.52 -28.24 -6.83
N LEU A 127 -1.60 -27.54 -7.15
CA LEU A 127 -2.95 -28.12 -7.23
C LEU A 127 -3.08 -29.18 -8.33
N ASP A 128 -2.42 -28.99 -9.48
CA ASP A 128 -2.46 -29.89 -10.64
C ASP A 128 -1.59 -31.15 -10.44
N SER A 129 -0.55 -31.05 -9.62
CA SER A 129 0.41 -32.13 -9.42
C SER A 129 -0.17 -33.29 -8.60
N GLY A 130 0.07 -34.54 -9.04
CA GLY A 130 -0.18 -35.74 -8.25
C GLY A 130 1.01 -36.25 -7.44
N SER A 131 2.18 -35.58 -7.52
CA SER A 131 3.44 -36.09 -6.95
C SER A 131 4.12 -35.14 -5.93
N ILE A 132 3.70 -33.87 -5.84
CA ILE A 132 4.25 -32.94 -4.86
C ILE A 132 3.73 -33.31 -3.47
N PRO A 133 4.62 -33.56 -2.47
CA PRO A 133 4.22 -33.86 -1.10
C PRO A 133 3.68 -32.57 -0.42
N HIS A 134 2.51 -32.66 0.22
CA HIS A 134 1.91 -31.55 0.95
C HIS A 134 0.85 -32.02 1.95
N GLY A 135 0.64 -31.29 3.02
CA GLY A 135 -0.53 -31.39 3.90
C GLY A 135 -1.81 -30.94 3.18
N PRO A 136 -2.97 -30.93 3.86
CA PRO A 136 -4.18 -30.37 3.26
C PRO A 136 -3.94 -28.91 2.83
N LEU A 137 -4.43 -28.53 1.64
CA LEU A 137 -4.23 -27.19 1.09
C LEU A 137 -5.53 -26.40 0.99
N GLU A 138 -5.45 -25.11 1.29
CA GLU A 138 -6.43 -24.08 0.97
C GLU A 138 -5.73 -23.04 0.10
N CYS A 139 -5.94 -23.09 -1.23
CA CYS A 139 -5.43 -22.05 -2.11
C CYS A 139 -6.46 -20.92 -2.20
N VAL A 140 -6.07 -19.74 -1.74
CA VAL A 140 -6.93 -18.54 -1.67
C VAL A 140 -6.46 -17.55 -2.72
N PHE A 141 -7.30 -17.30 -3.68
CA PHE A 141 -7.06 -16.37 -4.78
C PHE A 141 -7.99 -15.17 -4.61
N THR A 142 -7.42 -14.00 -4.37
CA THR A 142 -8.15 -12.77 -4.07
C THR A 142 -8.20 -11.86 -5.28
N ALA A 143 -9.22 -11.02 -5.38
CA ALA A 143 -9.41 -10.06 -6.47
C ALA A 143 -9.39 -8.62 -5.93
N GLY A 144 -8.86 -7.68 -6.72
CA GLY A 144 -8.85 -6.26 -6.37
C GLY A 144 -7.88 -5.91 -5.25
N GLU A 145 -6.74 -6.59 -5.19
CA GLU A 145 -5.63 -6.23 -4.30
C GLU A 145 -5.15 -4.82 -4.62
N GLU A 146 -4.82 -4.56 -5.87
CA GLU A 146 -4.23 -3.35 -6.44
C GLU A 146 -5.09 -2.09 -6.28
N VAL A 147 -6.36 -2.27 -5.97
CA VAL A 147 -7.32 -1.19 -5.71
C VAL A 147 -7.76 -1.15 -4.25
N GLY A 148 -6.92 -1.67 -3.35
CA GLY A 148 -7.09 -1.59 -1.90
C GLY A 148 -7.55 -2.87 -1.24
N MET A 149 -7.12 -4.03 -1.72
CA MET A 149 -7.36 -5.36 -1.13
C MET A 149 -8.85 -5.66 -0.94
N ILE A 150 -9.67 -5.26 -1.91
CA ILE A 150 -11.15 -5.31 -1.82
C ILE A 150 -11.60 -6.75 -1.63
N GLY A 151 -11.02 -7.70 -2.37
CA GLY A 151 -11.35 -9.11 -2.28
C GLY A 151 -11.01 -9.72 -0.93
N ALA A 152 -9.80 -9.55 -0.45
CA ALA A 152 -9.38 -10.07 0.86
C ALA A 152 -10.25 -9.50 1.98
N ARG A 153 -10.65 -8.23 1.91
CA ARG A 153 -11.57 -7.59 2.87
C ARG A 153 -12.96 -8.21 2.83
N ALA A 154 -13.47 -8.52 1.63
CA ALA A 154 -14.79 -9.13 1.43
C ALA A 154 -14.82 -10.64 1.71
N LEU A 155 -13.68 -11.33 1.65
CA LEU A 155 -13.58 -12.77 1.80
C LEU A 155 -14.18 -13.25 3.13
N ASP A 156 -15.13 -14.17 3.09
CA ASP A 156 -15.56 -14.92 4.26
C ASP A 156 -14.51 -15.99 4.58
N ALA A 157 -13.82 -15.85 5.71
CA ALA A 157 -12.80 -16.76 6.18
C ALA A 157 -13.33 -17.79 7.20
N SER A 158 -14.63 -17.81 7.49
CA SER A 158 -15.22 -18.61 8.58
C SER A 158 -15.08 -20.13 8.39
N ASP A 159 -14.93 -20.58 7.15
CA ASP A 159 -14.75 -22.00 6.78
C ASP A 159 -13.29 -22.40 6.51
N LEU A 160 -12.35 -21.45 6.59
CA LEU A 160 -10.91 -21.68 6.44
C LEU A 160 -10.32 -22.25 7.72
N LYS A 161 -9.36 -23.19 7.56
CA LYS A 161 -8.74 -23.94 8.66
C LYS A 161 -7.23 -23.89 8.65
N ALA A 162 -6.65 -23.09 7.75
CA ALA A 162 -5.22 -22.99 7.61
C ALA A 162 -4.55 -22.57 8.92
N LYS A 163 -3.49 -23.26 9.29
CA LYS A 163 -2.59 -22.92 10.38
C LYS A 163 -1.41 -22.09 9.87
N TYR A 164 -0.99 -22.33 8.65
CA TYR A 164 0.12 -21.66 7.98
C TYR A 164 -0.35 -20.98 6.70
N LEU A 165 0.14 -19.77 6.46
CA LEU A 165 -0.08 -19.02 5.23
C LEU A 165 1.25 -18.71 4.58
N ILE A 166 1.41 -19.16 3.34
CA ILE A 166 2.49 -18.76 2.44
C ILE A 166 1.87 -17.86 1.36
N ASN A 167 2.05 -16.57 1.50
CA ASN A 167 1.75 -15.58 0.48
C ASN A 167 2.96 -15.46 -0.44
N ILE A 168 2.75 -15.32 -1.75
CA ILE A 168 3.85 -15.29 -2.73
C ILE A 168 3.84 -13.94 -3.47
N ASP A 169 3.62 -12.88 -2.75
CA ASP A 169 3.39 -11.51 -3.19
C ASP A 169 4.53 -10.58 -2.71
N SER A 170 5.74 -11.10 -2.66
CA SER A 170 6.98 -10.35 -2.44
C SER A 170 7.83 -10.36 -3.70
N GLU A 171 8.58 -9.29 -3.94
CA GLU A 171 9.23 -9.00 -5.21
C GLU A 171 10.76 -9.15 -5.16
N GLU A 172 11.30 -9.67 -4.06
CA GLU A 172 12.74 -9.83 -3.84
C GLU A 172 13.05 -11.22 -3.32
N GLU A 173 13.81 -11.99 -4.10
CA GLU A 173 14.27 -13.31 -3.70
C GLU A 173 15.16 -13.25 -2.45
N GLY A 174 15.03 -14.26 -1.59
CA GLY A 174 15.82 -14.34 -0.36
C GLY A 174 15.33 -13.46 0.77
N VAL A 175 14.22 -12.76 0.57
CA VAL A 175 13.54 -11.97 1.59
C VAL A 175 12.31 -12.71 2.10
N LEU A 176 12.20 -12.84 3.42
CA LEU A 176 10.97 -13.29 4.06
C LEU A 176 10.32 -12.10 4.76
N THR A 177 9.21 -11.64 4.23
CA THR A 177 8.39 -10.63 4.87
C THR A 177 7.54 -11.29 5.95
N VAL A 178 7.63 -10.75 7.19
CA VAL A 178 7.05 -11.36 8.40
C VAL A 178 6.15 -10.41 9.19
N SER A 179 5.89 -9.24 8.64
CA SER A 179 5.03 -8.23 9.25
C SER A 179 4.68 -7.17 8.20
N CYS A 180 3.47 -6.63 8.24
CA CYS A 180 3.09 -5.48 7.44
C CYS A 180 2.20 -4.50 8.21
N ALA A 181 2.15 -3.25 7.76
CA ALA A 181 1.27 -2.27 8.36
C ALA A 181 -0.18 -2.47 7.92
N GLY A 182 -1.11 -2.43 8.88
CA GLY A 182 -2.47 -2.04 8.62
C GLY A 182 -2.56 -0.53 8.41
N ALA A 183 -3.65 -0.06 7.82
CA ALA A 183 -3.88 1.36 7.66
C ALA A 183 -5.34 1.75 7.92
N CYS A 184 -5.54 3.03 8.16
CA CYS A 184 -6.86 3.64 8.09
C CYS A 184 -6.73 5.09 7.62
N ARG A 185 -7.74 5.56 6.89
CA ARG A 185 -7.86 6.98 6.56
C ARG A 185 -8.72 7.67 7.59
N THR A 186 -8.23 8.79 8.14
CA THR A 186 -9.00 9.65 9.05
C THR A 186 -9.21 11.00 8.40
N LEU A 187 -10.46 11.35 8.11
CA LEU A 187 -10.85 12.65 7.56
C LEU A 187 -11.32 13.55 8.70
N CYS A 188 -10.54 14.60 9.00
CA CYS A 188 -10.94 15.65 9.93
C CYS A 188 -11.69 16.75 9.17
N THR A 189 -12.88 17.11 9.64
CA THR A 189 -13.70 18.18 9.07
C THR A 189 -13.99 19.23 10.13
N LEU A 190 -13.55 20.48 9.89
CA LEU A 190 -13.83 21.64 10.72
C LEU A 190 -14.91 22.52 10.06
N PRO A 191 -15.96 22.95 10.76
CA PRO A 191 -16.91 23.89 10.23
C PRO A 191 -16.27 25.29 10.10
N VAL A 192 -16.63 26.00 9.04
CA VAL A 192 -16.10 27.33 8.73
C VAL A 192 -17.24 28.35 8.77
N THR A 193 -17.02 29.44 9.52
CA THR A 193 -17.85 30.66 9.48
C THR A 193 -17.11 31.70 8.67
N ARG A 194 -17.82 32.46 7.84
CA ARG A 194 -17.25 33.48 6.98
C ARG A 194 -17.81 34.86 7.28
N VAL A 195 -16.92 35.85 7.34
CA VAL A 195 -17.29 37.25 7.61
C VAL A 195 -16.46 38.19 6.73
N PRO A 196 -17.01 39.33 6.30
CA PRO A 196 -16.23 40.32 5.59
C PRO A 196 -15.03 40.77 6.44
N PHE A 197 -13.90 40.97 5.78
CA PHE A 197 -12.68 41.48 6.36
C PHE A 197 -11.94 42.31 5.31
N ASP A 198 -11.62 43.55 5.64
CA ASP A 198 -10.95 44.47 4.71
C ASP A 198 -9.44 44.25 4.69
N GLY A 199 -8.85 44.38 3.52
CA GLY A 199 -7.41 44.22 3.35
C GLY A 199 -7.01 43.67 1.99
N GLN A 200 -5.72 43.44 1.82
CA GLN A 200 -5.11 42.91 0.63
C GLN A 200 -5.20 41.38 0.63
N THR A 201 -5.53 40.78 -0.52
CA THR A 201 -5.58 39.34 -0.69
C THR A 201 -4.24 38.81 -1.20
N LEU A 202 -3.68 37.84 -0.48
CA LEU A 202 -2.39 37.25 -0.79
C LEU A 202 -2.56 35.70 -0.96
N ARG A 203 -1.80 35.17 -1.91
CA ARG A 203 -1.59 33.71 -2.03
C ARG A 203 -0.22 33.36 -1.49
N VAL A 204 -0.18 32.41 -0.56
CA VAL A 204 1.05 31.80 -0.03
C VAL A 204 1.13 30.40 -0.60
N ARG A 205 2.25 30.02 -1.22
CA ARG A 205 2.46 28.69 -1.81
C ARG A 205 3.78 28.11 -1.31
N ILE A 206 3.71 26.87 -0.88
CA ILE A 206 4.84 25.99 -0.57
C ILE A 206 4.99 25.02 -1.76
N SER A 207 6.19 24.87 -2.30
CA SER A 207 6.48 23.99 -3.43
C SER A 207 7.95 23.58 -3.49
N GLY A 208 8.30 22.70 -4.45
CA GLY A 208 9.66 22.22 -4.63
C GLY A 208 10.06 21.07 -3.71
N LEU A 209 9.10 20.43 -3.03
CA LEU A 209 9.36 19.30 -2.16
C LEU A 209 9.47 17.98 -2.98
N ALA A 210 10.29 17.06 -2.48
CA ALA A 210 10.52 15.75 -3.11
C ALA A 210 9.25 14.86 -3.08
N GLY A 211 8.49 14.88 -1.99
CA GLY A 211 7.35 13.99 -1.80
C GLY A 211 7.77 12.54 -1.63
N GLY A 212 6.89 11.59 -1.93
CA GLY A 212 7.14 10.15 -1.87
C GLY A 212 5.97 9.36 -1.32
N HIS A 213 6.10 8.02 -1.23
CA HIS A 213 5.09 7.16 -0.65
C HIS A 213 5.02 7.35 0.88
N SER A 214 3.81 7.57 1.42
CA SER A 214 3.62 7.87 2.84
C SER A 214 3.81 6.68 3.79
N GLY A 215 4.00 5.49 3.27
CA GLY A 215 4.40 4.29 4.00
C GLY A 215 5.90 4.06 3.87
N GLU A 216 6.35 3.53 2.76
CA GLU A 216 7.73 3.08 2.53
C GLU A 216 8.79 4.16 2.66
N GLU A 217 8.44 5.42 2.38
CA GLU A 217 9.41 6.52 2.39
C GLU A 217 9.22 7.51 3.54
N ILE A 218 8.26 7.27 4.46
CA ILE A 218 7.97 8.20 5.56
C ILE A 218 9.18 8.39 6.50
N HIS A 219 10.03 7.37 6.62
CA HIS A 219 11.25 7.39 7.42
C HIS A 219 12.36 8.29 6.84
N LYS A 220 12.25 8.70 5.57
CA LYS A 220 13.28 9.53 4.90
C LYS A 220 13.30 10.98 5.37
N GLY A 221 12.37 11.38 6.26
CA GLY A 221 12.34 12.71 6.86
C GLY A 221 12.01 13.85 5.89
N ARG A 222 11.35 13.54 4.76
CA ARG A 222 10.93 14.54 3.78
C ARG A 222 9.84 15.43 4.33
N ALA A 223 9.87 16.70 3.93
CA ALA A 223 8.90 17.69 4.37
C ALA A 223 7.51 17.41 3.79
N ASN A 224 6.48 17.72 4.56
CA ASN A 224 5.09 17.71 4.14
C ASN A 224 4.60 19.14 3.89
N ALA A 225 4.23 19.47 2.66
CA ALA A 225 3.86 20.82 2.26
C ALA A 225 2.65 21.37 3.04
N ASN A 226 1.69 20.53 3.42
CA ASN A 226 0.52 20.92 4.21
C ASN A 226 0.91 21.41 5.61
N LEU A 227 1.87 20.73 6.24
CA LEU A 227 2.38 21.15 7.55
C LEU A 227 3.22 22.43 7.47
N LEU A 228 4.06 22.53 6.44
CA LEU A 228 4.84 23.76 6.22
C LEU A 228 3.94 24.95 5.94
N LEU A 229 2.80 24.73 5.26
CA LEU A 229 1.78 25.74 5.09
C LEU A 229 1.18 26.17 6.44
N GLY A 230 0.91 25.21 7.34
CA GLY A 230 0.47 25.49 8.71
C GLY A 230 1.45 26.39 9.46
N ARG A 231 2.76 26.09 9.37
CA ARG A 231 3.82 26.92 9.96
C ARG A 231 3.85 28.33 9.34
N ALA A 232 3.69 28.44 8.02
CA ALA A 232 3.65 29.74 7.35
C ALA A 232 2.45 30.58 7.82
N LEU A 233 1.28 29.96 7.95
CA LEU A 233 0.08 30.65 8.43
C LEU A 233 0.22 31.09 9.90
N ASP A 234 0.85 30.30 10.76
CA ASP A 234 1.12 30.67 12.15
C ASP A 234 2.08 31.87 12.24
N GLU A 235 3.22 31.85 11.54
CA GLU A 235 4.16 32.96 11.51
C GLU A 235 3.50 34.26 10.97
N MET A 236 2.67 34.14 9.95
CA MET A 236 1.90 35.24 9.40
C MET A 236 0.88 35.77 10.43
N SER A 237 0.18 34.90 11.16
CA SER A 237 -0.81 35.30 12.17
C SER A 237 -0.19 36.07 13.35
N ARG A 238 1.05 35.73 13.69
CA ARG A 238 1.84 36.44 14.71
C ARG A 238 2.35 37.78 14.22
N ALA A 239 2.63 37.92 12.92
CA ALA A 239 3.12 39.16 12.32
C ALA A 239 2.03 40.19 12.11
N GLY A 240 0.77 39.80 11.98
CA GLY A 240 -0.35 40.71 11.77
C GLY A 240 -1.70 40.00 11.63
N ALA A 241 -2.77 40.79 11.75
CA ALA A 241 -4.11 40.24 11.60
C ALA A 241 -4.32 39.67 10.19
N LEU A 242 -4.69 38.39 10.10
CA LEU A 242 -5.04 37.76 8.85
C LEU A 242 -6.36 36.97 8.97
N ARG A 243 -6.98 36.74 7.84
CA ARG A 243 -8.12 35.85 7.69
C ARG A 243 -7.85 34.87 6.54
N LEU A 244 -8.03 33.59 6.80
CA LEU A 244 -7.92 32.55 5.79
C LEU A 244 -9.12 32.63 4.83
N ILE A 245 -8.90 32.52 3.53
CA ILE A 245 -9.97 32.42 2.54
C ILE A 245 -10.12 30.97 2.13
N ARG A 246 -9.03 30.34 1.69
CA ARG A 246 -8.99 28.93 1.34
C ARG A 246 -7.62 28.31 1.57
N VAL A 247 -7.61 26.98 1.67
CA VAL A 247 -6.40 26.14 1.65
C VAL A 247 -6.58 25.00 0.70
N SER A 248 -5.49 24.57 0.08
CA SER A 248 -5.41 23.32 -0.68
C SER A 248 -3.99 22.78 -0.66
N GLY A 249 -3.86 21.45 -0.67
CA GLY A 249 -2.56 20.79 -0.77
C GLY A 249 -2.66 19.27 -0.80
N GLY A 250 -1.71 18.65 -1.50
CA GLY A 250 -1.66 17.22 -1.72
C GLY A 250 -2.76 16.68 -2.65
N ALA A 251 -2.43 15.65 -3.41
CA ALA A 251 -3.33 15.03 -4.39
C ALA A 251 -3.88 13.67 -3.94
N LYS A 252 -3.10 12.89 -3.18
CA LYS A 252 -3.42 11.52 -2.75
C LYS A 252 -3.15 11.36 -1.24
N ASP A 253 -3.96 10.55 -0.58
CA ASP A 253 -3.82 10.30 0.86
C ASP A 253 -2.55 9.52 1.20
N ASN A 254 -2.12 8.62 0.31
CA ASN A 254 -0.92 7.80 0.47
C ASN A 254 0.39 8.42 -0.07
N ALA A 255 0.38 9.72 -0.40
CA ALA A 255 1.57 10.45 -0.85
C ALA A 255 1.92 11.59 0.10
N ILE A 256 3.22 11.81 0.33
CA ILE A 256 3.72 12.98 1.05
C ILE A 256 3.52 14.20 0.14
N PRO A 257 2.75 15.25 0.55
CA PRO A 257 2.44 16.39 -0.28
C PRO A 257 3.67 17.19 -0.69
N ARG A 258 3.80 17.44 -1.99
CA ARG A 258 4.90 18.21 -2.59
C ARG A 258 4.61 19.69 -2.67
N GLU A 259 3.32 20.06 -2.62
CA GLU A 259 2.83 21.42 -2.77
C GLU A 259 1.60 21.63 -1.88
N ALA A 260 1.48 22.87 -1.38
CA ALA A 260 0.30 23.36 -0.70
C ALA A 260 0.18 24.87 -0.87
N GLU A 261 -1.03 25.38 -0.83
CA GLU A 261 -1.28 26.82 -0.90
C GLU A 261 -2.40 27.29 0.02
N ALA A 262 -2.32 28.54 0.43
CA ALA A 262 -3.38 29.25 1.11
C ALA A 262 -3.63 30.60 0.45
N VAL A 263 -4.89 31.00 0.42
CA VAL A 263 -5.28 32.36 0.12
C VAL A 263 -5.75 33.03 1.41
N VAL A 264 -5.17 34.19 1.73
CA VAL A 264 -5.43 34.93 2.97
C VAL A 264 -5.75 36.40 2.67
N ARG A 265 -6.46 37.06 3.57
CA ARG A 265 -6.68 38.50 3.55
C ARG A 265 -6.06 39.14 4.78
N THR A 266 -5.37 40.26 4.60
CA THR A 266 -4.63 40.95 5.68
C THR A 266 -4.65 42.46 5.52
N GLY A 267 -4.59 43.17 6.64
CA GLY A 267 -4.39 44.63 6.67
C GLY A 267 -2.92 45.07 6.55
N ASP A 268 -1.95 44.12 6.75
CA ASP A 268 -0.50 44.43 6.68
C ASP A 268 0.24 43.37 5.85
N ALA A 269 0.16 43.49 4.53
CA ALA A 269 0.81 42.59 3.61
C ALA A 269 2.35 42.62 3.72
N ALA A 270 2.94 43.75 4.10
CA ALA A 270 4.38 43.87 4.21
C ALA A 270 4.93 43.08 5.40
N ALA A 271 4.25 43.13 6.55
CA ALA A 271 4.61 42.30 7.70
C ALA A 271 4.52 40.80 7.39
N LEU A 272 3.45 40.36 6.73
CA LEU A 272 3.27 38.95 6.35
C LEU A 272 4.35 38.47 5.38
N ARG A 273 4.73 39.28 4.38
CA ARG A 273 5.82 38.91 3.45
C ARG A 273 7.15 38.72 4.18
N ARG A 274 7.50 39.63 5.10
CA ARG A 274 8.75 39.51 5.91
C ARG A 274 8.75 38.22 6.75
N ALA A 275 7.62 37.88 7.38
CA ALA A 275 7.48 36.64 8.18
C ALA A 275 7.72 35.40 7.32
N VAL A 276 7.12 35.37 6.14
CA VAL A 276 7.28 34.24 5.20
C VAL A 276 8.71 34.15 4.65
N GLU A 277 9.36 35.25 4.34
CA GLU A 277 10.77 35.27 3.89
C GLU A 277 11.70 34.70 4.96
N ALA A 278 11.51 35.10 6.22
CA ALA A 278 12.28 34.55 7.35
C ALA A 278 12.06 33.06 7.52
N LEU A 279 10.80 32.61 7.45
CA LEU A 279 10.47 31.18 7.51
C LEU A 279 11.07 30.40 6.32
N ALA A 280 11.02 30.93 5.11
CA ALA A 280 11.58 30.27 3.93
C ALA A 280 13.08 30.02 4.07
N ALA A 281 13.83 30.93 4.69
CA ALA A 281 15.24 30.71 4.99
C ALA A 281 15.46 29.61 6.04
N ALA A 282 14.64 29.58 7.09
CA ALA A 282 14.68 28.54 8.12
C ALA A 282 14.37 27.14 7.54
N LEU A 283 13.30 27.03 6.73
CA LEU A 283 12.90 25.76 6.13
C LEU A 283 13.98 25.18 5.20
N ARG A 284 14.64 26.03 4.39
CA ARG A 284 15.77 25.56 3.55
C ARG A 284 16.93 25.04 4.38
N ALA A 285 17.20 25.64 5.54
CA ALA A 285 18.24 25.16 6.44
C ALA A 285 17.84 23.86 7.15
N GLU A 286 16.58 23.74 7.61
CA GLU A 286 16.05 22.55 8.31
C GLU A 286 16.03 21.31 7.40
N TYR A 287 15.61 21.49 6.14
CA TYR A 287 15.38 20.37 5.21
C TYR A 287 16.45 20.24 4.11
N HIS A 288 17.61 20.88 4.27
CA HIS A 288 18.63 20.93 3.20
C HIS A 288 19.05 19.57 2.65
N ALA A 289 19.02 18.52 3.49
CA ALA A 289 19.41 17.16 3.10
C ALA A 289 18.28 16.37 2.41
N ALA A 290 17.03 16.58 2.82
CA ALA A 290 15.89 15.80 2.32
C ALA A 290 15.09 16.55 1.23
N ASP A 291 15.00 17.88 1.32
CA ASP A 291 14.16 18.73 0.47
C ASP A 291 14.85 20.09 0.17
N GLY A 292 16.05 20.05 -0.38
CA GLY A 292 16.89 21.24 -0.62
C GLY A 292 16.31 22.31 -1.56
N HIS A 293 15.18 22.02 -2.23
CA HIS A 293 14.55 22.92 -3.21
C HIS A 293 13.26 23.59 -2.70
N ILE A 294 13.02 23.58 -1.38
CA ILE A 294 11.82 24.20 -0.80
C ILE A 294 11.73 25.68 -1.20
N THR A 295 10.59 26.01 -1.79
CA THR A 295 10.24 27.37 -2.19
C THR A 295 8.97 27.82 -1.49
N VAL A 296 9.02 28.99 -0.87
CA VAL A 296 7.83 29.64 -0.29
C VAL A 296 7.65 30.98 -1.00
N THR A 297 6.49 31.17 -1.63
CA THR A 297 6.18 32.40 -2.37
C THR A 297 4.94 33.08 -1.81
N VAL A 298 4.93 34.43 -1.85
CA VAL A 298 3.76 35.26 -1.51
C VAL A 298 3.48 36.18 -2.67
N THR A 299 2.33 36.01 -3.30
CA THR A 299 1.88 36.81 -4.44
C THR A 299 0.54 37.48 -4.13
N GLU A 300 0.27 38.60 -4.75
CA GLU A 300 -1.07 39.19 -4.74
C GLU A 300 -1.99 38.36 -5.61
N THR A 301 -3.23 38.28 -5.21
CA THR A 301 -4.25 37.53 -5.95
C THR A 301 -5.63 38.10 -5.66
N ASP A 302 -6.58 37.78 -6.50
CA ASP A 302 -7.99 38.04 -6.23
C ASP A 302 -8.69 36.72 -5.89
N ASP A 303 -9.61 36.77 -4.95
CA ASP A 303 -10.49 35.67 -4.59
C ASP A 303 -11.85 36.24 -4.16
N GLY A 304 -12.89 35.78 -4.83
CA GLY A 304 -14.25 36.24 -4.60
C GLY A 304 -14.92 35.66 -3.36
N LEU A 305 -14.27 34.70 -2.67
CA LEU A 305 -14.83 34.07 -1.49
C LEU A 305 -14.63 34.97 -0.27
N THR A 306 -15.68 35.13 0.55
CA THR A 306 -15.61 35.84 1.84
C THR A 306 -14.60 35.13 2.75
N PRO A 307 -13.70 35.87 3.45
CA PRO A 307 -12.75 35.26 4.37
C PRO A 307 -13.44 34.50 5.52
N MET A 308 -12.75 33.50 6.05
CA MET A 308 -13.11 32.84 7.29
C MET A 308 -13.07 33.86 8.45
N ASP A 309 -13.90 33.71 9.45
CA ASP A 309 -13.82 34.53 10.67
C ASP A 309 -12.49 34.24 11.43
N ALA A 310 -12.23 35.02 12.49
CA ALA A 310 -11.03 34.83 13.28
C ALA A 310 -10.94 33.48 13.92
N ALA A 311 -12.04 32.97 14.45
CA ALA A 311 -12.10 31.69 15.14
C ALA A 311 -11.89 30.51 14.18
N SER A 312 -12.51 30.55 12.98
CA SER A 312 -12.28 29.51 11.95
C SER A 312 -10.86 29.52 11.42
N THR A 313 -10.26 30.72 11.22
CA THR A 313 -8.86 30.87 10.83
C THR A 313 -7.93 30.26 11.88
N GLU A 314 -8.13 30.56 13.16
CA GLU A 314 -7.33 30.06 14.27
C GLU A 314 -7.46 28.55 14.41
N ARG A 315 -8.67 27.99 14.30
CA ARG A 315 -8.88 26.53 14.33
C ARG A 315 -8.16 25.82 13.18
N ALA A 316 -8.17 26.41 11.98
CA ALA A 316 -7.45 25.86 10.83
C ALA A 316 -5.94 25.83 11.07
N ILE A 317 -5.35 26.93 11.56
CA ILE A 317 -3.93 27.01 11.91
C ILE A 317 -3.60 26.00 13.00
N THR A 318 -4.39 25.93 14.06
CA THR A 318 -4.19 25.00 15.18
C THR A 318 -4.23 23.55 14.71
N LEU A 319 -5.18 23.17 13.84
CA LEU A 319 -5.22 21.83 13.29
C LEU A 319 -3.91 21.49 12.55
N LEU A 320 -3.46 22.39 11.66
CA LEU A 320 -2.26 22.14 10.85
C LEU A 320 -0.97 22.10 11.67
N LEU A 321 -0.90 22.82 12.79
CA LEU A 321 0.27 22.82 13.69
C LEU A 321 0.29 21.67 14.67
N CYS A 322 -0.88 21.32 15.23
CA CYS A 322 -0.98 20.38 16.35
C CYS A 322 -1.29 18.94 15.90
N ALA A 323 -1.78 18.75 14.69
CA ALA A 323 -1.98 17.41 14.17
C ALA A 323 -0.65 16.65 14.10
N PRO A 324 -0.56 15.44 14.65
CA PRO A 324 0.64 14.62 14.50
C PRO A 324 0.87 14.30 13.02
N ASN A 325 2.15 14.11 12.64
CA ASN A 325 2.54 13.71 11.28
C ASN A 325 3.94 13.09 11.29
N GLY A 326 4.21 12.20 10.32
CA GLY A 326 5.48 11.52 10.19
C GLY A 326 5.54 10.24 11.01
N VAL A 327 6.75 9.82 11.37
CA VAL A 327 6.99 8.64 12.20
C VAL A 327 6.56 8.93 13.63
N VAL A 328 5.68 8.08 14.17
CA VAL A 328 5.23 8.12 15.57
C VAL A 328 6.05 7.17 16.42
N GLU A 329 6.28 5.95 15.93
CA GLU A 329 7.02 4.91 16.62
C GLU A 329 7.86 4.10 15.64
N MET A 330 9.06 3.68 16.09
CA MET A 330 9.89 2.69 15.41
C MET A 330 9.68 1.32 16.04
N SER A 331 9.80 0.25 15.25
CA SER A 331 9.70 -1.11 15.77
C SER A 331 10.87 -1.42 16.70
N MET A 332 10.55 -2.07 17.83
CA MET A 332 11.55 -2.60 18.75
C MET A 332 11.96 -4.04 18.38
N ASP A 333 11.14 -4.73 17.61
CA ASP A 333 11.37 -6.12 17.19
C ASP A 333 12.17 -6.20 15.88
N VAL A 334 11.93 -5.27 14.95
CA VAL A 334 12.58 -5.24 13.63
C VAL A 334 13.35 -3.93 13.50
N PRO A 335 14.69 -3.95 13.62
CA PRO A 335 15.50 -2.74 13.52
C PRO A 335 15.31 -1.99 12.19
N GLY A 336 15.14 -0.67 12.27
CA GLY A 336 14.98 0.19 11.11
C GLY A 336 13.55 0.27 10.54
N LEU A 337 12.64 -0.60 10.99
CA LEU A 337 11.24 -0.57 10.58
C LEU A 337 10.48 0.56 11.28
N VAL A 338 9.72 1.34 10.52
CA VAL A 338 8.69 2.21 11.08
C VAL A 338 7.53 1.34 11.56
N GLN A 339 7.19 1.42 12.83
CA GLN A 339 6.05 0.68 13.39
C GLN A 339 4.74 1.44 13.17
N THR A 340 4.75 2.74 13.48
CA THR A 340 3.55 3.60 13.41
C THR A 340 3.89 4.93 12.80
N SER A 341 3.10 5.37 11.84
CA SER A 341 3.22 6.68 11.22
C SER A 341 1.87 7.24 10.80
N LEU A 342 1.84 8.52 10.47
CA LEU A 342 0.72 9.12 9.75
C LEU A 342 1.22 10.23 8.83
N ASN A 343 0.40 10.53 7.81
CA ASN A 343 0.69 11.54 6.81
C ASN A 343 -0.57 12.37 6.53
N LEU A 344 -0.50 13.68 6.67
CA LEU A 344 -1.52 14.60 6.17
C LEU A 344 -1.40 14.66 4.64
N GLY A 345 -2.13 13.78 3.95
CA GLY A 345 -2.03 13.58 2.50
C GLY A 345 -2.80 14.63 1.69
N ARG A 346 -3.98 15.04 2.16
CA ARG A 346 -4.82 16.01 1.44
C ARG A 346 -5.37 17.07 2.39
N LEU A 347 -5.35 18.31 1.91
CA LEU A 347 -5.92 19.47 2.60
C LEU A 347 -6.79 20.24 1.61
N THR A 348 -8.02 20.52 1.98
CA THR A 348 -8.96 21.30 1.15
C THR A 348 -9.87 22.16 2.02
N SER A 349 -10.42 23.22 1.44
CA SER A 349 -11.51 23.99 2.06
C SER A 349 -12.52 24.42 1.03
N ASP A 350 -13.78 24.52 1.46
CA ASP A 350 -14.90 25.06 0.69
C ASP A 350 -15.60 26.19 1.42
N GLU A 351 -16.84 26.53 1.05
CA GLU A 351 -17.60 27.62 1.69
C GLU A 351 -17.90 27.33 3.17
N ALA A 352 -18.15 26.08 3.51
CA ALA A 352 -18.69 25.66 4.81
C ALA A 352 -17.70 24.88 5.68
N SER A 353 -16.64 24.33 5.10
CA SER A 353 -15.74 23.41 5.80
C SER A 353 -14.28 23.50 5.38
N LEU A 354 -13.41 23.12 6.30
CA LEU A 354 -12.02 22.73 6.05
C LEU A 354 -11.90 21.23 6.30
N ARG A 355 -11.24 20.53 5.37
CA ARG A 355 -11.04 19.08 5.44
C ARG A 355 -9.56 18.74 5.36
N ALA A 356 -9.10 17.94 6.31
CA ALA A 356 -7.73 17.42 6.39
C ALA A 356 -7.79 15.89 6.44
N SER A 357 -7.23 15.23 5.43
CA SER A 357 -7.24 13.77 5.30
C SER A 357 -5.87 13.19 5.66
N PHE A 358 -5.87 12.27 6.61
CA PHE A 358 -4.68 11.61 7.14
C PHE A 358 -4.70 10.13 6.81
N MET A 359 -3.60 9.61 6.27
CA MET A 359 -3.34 8.17 6.16
C MET A 359 -2.50 7.73 7.36
N ILE A 360 -3.06 6.88 8.20
CA ILE A 360 -2.40 6.29 9.38
C ILE A 360 -1.98 4.87 9.02
N ARG A 361 -0.76 4.49 9.37
CA ARG A 361 -0.22 3.14 9.20
C ARG A 361 0.41 2.65 10.50
N SER A 362 0.21 1.37 10.81
CA SER A 362 0.89 0.73 11.93
C SER A 362 0.90 -0.79 11.77
N SER A 363 2.00 -1.43 12.12
CA SER A 363 2.04 -2.90 12.27
C SER A 363 1.35 -3.40 13.55
N ILE A 364 0.84 -2.48 14.40
CA ILE A 364 0.11 -2.77 15.63
C ILE A 364 -1.26 -2.08 15.61
N ASN A 365 -2.35 -2.85 15.52
CA ASN A 365 -3.71 -2.32 15.40
C ASN A 365 -4.09 -1.36 16.55
N SER A 366 -3.71 -1.66 17.79
CA SER A 366 -4.01 -0.79 18.93
C SER A 366 -3.33 0.58 18.83
N GLN A 367 -2.12 0.66 18.29
CA GLN A 367 -1.42 1.92 18.06
C GLN A 367 -2.03 2.70 16.88
N LYS A 368 -2.42 2.01 15.78
CA LYS A 368 -3.18 2.61 14.69
C LYS A 368 -4.43 3.33 15.23
N ASN A 369 -5.21 2.62 16.05
CA ASN A 369 -6.42 3.14 16.65
C ASN A 369 -6.15 4.29 17.63
N ALA A 370 -5.05 4.23 18.40
CA ALA A 370 -4.67 5.32 19.30
C ALA A 370 -4.33 6.61 18.54
N VAL A 371 -3.63 6.51 17.40
CA VAL A 371 -3.32 7.68 16.56
C VAL A 371 -4.59 8.26 15.94
N ALA A 372 -5.51 7.42 15.43
CA ALA A 372 -6.81 7.86 14.94
C ALA A 372 -7.63 8.58 16.04
N SER A 373 -7.62 8.04 17.27
CA SER A 373 -8.27 8.66 18.42
C SER A 373 -7.66 10.03 18.80
N ARG A 374 -6.35 10.20 18.66
CA ARG A 374 -5.69 11.51 18.88
C ARG A 374 -6.19 12.55 17.89
N LEU A 375 -6.32 12.20 16.60
CA LEU A 375 -6.88 13.10 15.59
C LEU A 375 -8.35 13.42 15.88
N ALA A 376 -9.14 12.43 16.28
CA ALA A 376 -10.55 12.64 16.64
C ALA A 376 -10.69 13.63 17.79
N ARG A 377 -9.90 13.45 18.87
CA ARG A 377 -9.91 14.37 20.01
C ARG A 377 -9.46 15.80 19.65
N LEU A 378 -8.47 15.91 18.76
CA LEU A 378 -8.06 17.23 18.27
C LEU A 378 -9.17 17.91 17.47
N ALA A 379 -9.79 17.19 16.53
CA ALA A 379 -10.88 17.71 15.72
C ALA A 379 -12.08 18.12 16.59
N GLU A 380 -12.48 17.29 17.55
CA GLU A 380 -13.55 17.58 18.54
C GLU A 380 -13.24 18.84 19.35
N ALA A 381 -12.01 18.97 19.87
CA ALA A 381 -11.57 20.16 20.63
C ALA A 381 -11.62 21.45 19.80
N LEU A 382 -11.47 21.34 18.48
CA LEU A 382 -11.58 22.42 17.52
C LEU A 382 -13.03 22.61 16.99
N GLY A 383 -14.02 21.90 17.55
CA GLY A 383 -15.44 21.99 17.16
C GLY A 383 -15.75 21.31 15.84
N GLY A 384 -14.92 20.39 15.40
CA GLY A 384 -15.09 19.57 14.20
C GLY A 384 -15.46 18.11 14.52
N GLN A 385 -15.34 17.28 13.50
CA GLN A 385 -15.59 15.84 13.57
C GLN A 385 -14.59 15.06 12.72
N THR A 386 -14.55 13.74 12.94
CA THR A 386 -13.73 12.83 12.11
C THR A 386 -14.59 11.72 11.53
N GLU A 387 -14.25 11.31 10.32
CA GLU A 387 -14.72 10.08 9.68
C GLU A 387 -13.53 9.15 9.47
N LEU A 388 -13.74 7.85 9.73
CA LEU A 388 -12.73 6.82 9.57
C LEU A 388 -13.18 5.88 8.47
N ASP A 389 -12.33 5.67 7.47
CA ASP A 389 -12.58 4.72 6.39
C ASP A 389 -11.30 3.99 5.96
N SER A 390 -11.44 3.12 4.94
CA SER A 390 -10.33 2.35 4.38
C SER A 390 -9.53 1.60 5.45
N ASP A 391 -10.20 1.19 6.54
CA ASP A 391 -9.58 0.49 7.65
C ASP A 391 -9.31 -0.97 7.29
N TYR A 392 -8.04 -1.41 7.47
CA TYR A 392 -7.64 -2.80 7.40
C TYR A 392 -6.60 -3.15 8.45
N SER A 393 -6.56 -4.44 8.80
CA SER A 393 -5.75 -4.93 9.91
C SER A 393 -4.27 -4.95 9.59
N ALA A 394 -3.45 -4.74 10.62
CA ALA A 394 -2.02 -5.00 10.59
C ALA A 394 -1.72 -6.51 10.64
N TRP A 395 -0.56 -6.87 10.14
CA TRP A 395 0.09 -8.14 10.42
C TRP A 395 1.27 -7.88 11.35
N PRO A 396 1.07 -8.05 12.68
CA PRO A 396 2.14 -7.80 13.64
C PRO A 396 3.25 -8.86 13.53
N TYR A 397 4.49 -8.45 13.80
CA TYR A 397 5.60 -9.39 13.90
C TYR A 397 5.31 -10.44 14.98
N ARG A 398 5.54 -11.72 14.64
CA ARG A 398 5.39 -12.86 15.54
C ARG A 398 6.77 -13.35 15.98
N PRO A 399 7.16 -13.18 17.26
CA PRO A 399 8.49 -13.61 17.74
C PRO A 399 8.74 -15.10 17.51
N GLU A 400 7.75 -15.95 17.80
CA GLU A 400 7.77 -17.38 17.57
C GLU A 400 6.91 -17.73 16.35
N SER A 401 7.53 -18.18 15.25
CA SER A 401 6.86 -18.58 14.03
C SER A 401 7.47 -19.87 13.50
N PRO A 402 6.83 -21.04 13.77
CA PRO A 402 7.27 -22.31 13.23
C PRO A 402 7.36 -22.32 11.71
N LEU A 403 6.45 -21.62 11.01
CA LEU A 403 6.49 -21.52 9.56
C LEU A 403 7.75 -20.80 9.09
N ARG A 404 8.03 -19.61 9.63
CA ARG A 404 9.22 -18.83 9.29
C ARG A 404 10.50 -19.63 9.53
N ASP A 405 10.59 -20.31 10.68
CA ASP A 405 11.77 -21.06 11.04
C ASP A 405 11.99 -22.22 10.06
N ARG A 406 10.91 -22.90 9.66
CA ARG A 406 10.96 -23.99 8.68
C ARG A 406 11.37 -23.50 7.29
N VAL A 407 10.81 -22.39 6.83
CA VAL A 407 11.21 -21.77 5.54
C VAL A 407 12.67 -21.34 5.57
N ALA A 408 13.13 -20.76 6.67
CA ALA A 408 14.52 -20.36 6.81
C ALA A 408 15.51 -21.54 6.81
N GLU A 409 15.11 -22.68 7.39
CA GLU A 409 15.89 -23.93 7.32
C GLU A 409 15.99 -24.44 5.86
N VAL A 410 14.87 -24.50 5.14
CA VAL A 410 14.85 -24.93 3.73
C VAL A 410 15.68 -24.00 2.86
N PHE A 411 15.56 -22.68 3.08
CA PHE A 411 16.35 -21.69 2.38
C PHE A 411 17.85 -21.89 2.63
N TYR A 412 18.25 -22.06 3.92
CA TYR A 412 19.65 -22.29 4.26
C TYR A 412 20.23 -23.55 3.59
N GLU A 413 19.46 -24.62 3.48
CA GLU A 413 19.90 -25.84 2.80
C GLU A 413 20.07 -25.68 1.29
N GLN A 414 19.24 -24.81 0.68
CA GLN A 414 19.30 -24.54 -0.75
C GLN A 414 20.44 -23.59 -1.14
N TYR A 415 20.72 -22.59 -0.28
CA TYR A 415 21.62 -21.46 -0.62
C TYR A 415 22.88 -21.39 0.23
N GLY A 416 22.95 -22.09 1.38
CA GLY A 416 24.05 -22.02 2.31
C GLY A 416 24.10 -20.74 3.16
N GLU A 417 23.08 -19.90 3.05
CA GLU A 417 22.90 -18.66 3.80
C GLU A 417 21.47 -18.51 4.31
N LYS A 418 21.27 -17.63 5.30
CA LYS A 418 19.94 -17.39 5.86
C LYS A 418 19.19 -16.34 5.03
N PRO A 419 17.87 -16.46 4.89
CA PRO A 419 17.07 -15.42 4.24
C PRO A 419 17.09 -14.14 5.08
N ARG A 420 16.93 -13.01 4.42
CA ARG A 420 16.74 -11.72 5.09
C ARG A 420 15.31 -11.63 5.64
N ILE A 421 15.18 -11.42 6.94
CA ILE A 421 13.87 -11.17 7.56
C ILE A 421 13.54 -9.69 7.39
N ALA A 422 12.41 -9.40 6.78
CA ALA A 422 11.95 -8.05 6.52
C ALA A 422 10.51 -7.83 7.01
N ALA A 423 10.15 -6.57 7.13
CA ALA A 423 8.80 -6.14 7.40
C ALA A 423 8.50 -4.90 6.56
N LEU A 424 7.25 -4.76 6.13
CA LEU A 424 6.83 -3.72 5.22
C LEU A 424 5.96 -2.69 5.93
N HIS A 425 6.27 -1.40 5.78
CA HIS A 425 5.41 -0.33 6.28
C HIS A 425 4.34 0.10 5.24
N ALA A 426 3.82 -0.89 4.53
CA ALA A 426 2.68 -0.84 3.62
C ALA A 426 1.74 -2.00 3.91
N GLY A 427 0.61 -2.10 3.22
CA GLY A 427 -0.33 -3.20 3.39
C GLY A 427 0.10 -4.41 2.57
N LEU A 428 -0.21 -5.61 3.08
CA LEU A 428 -0.25 -6.87 2.38
C LEU A 428 -1.53 -7.62 2.80
N GLU A 429 -2.03 -8.49 1.97
CA GLU A 429 -3.23 -9.28 2.27
C GLU A 429 -3.04 -10.20 3.48
N CYS A 430 -1.80 -10.56 3.82
CA CYS A 430 -1.44 -11.22 5.08
C CYS A 430 -2.02 -10.50 6.31
N GLY A 431 -2.06 -9.15 6.30
CA GLY A 431 -2.65 -8.35 7.38
C GLY A 431 -4.14 -8.59 7.53
N ILE A 432 -4.86 -8.62 6.43
CA ILE A 432 -6.31 -8.85 6.43
C ILE A 432 -6.62 -10.30 6.83
N LEU A 433 -5.90 -11.26 6.24
CA LEU A 433 -6.12 -12.68 6.50
C LEU A 433 -5.77 -13.07 7.93
N SER A 434 -4.65 -12.59 8.48
CA SER A 434 -4.29 -12.81 9.89
C SER A 434 -5.26 -12.11 10.86
N GLY A 435 -5.84 -10.98 10.46
CA GLY A 435 -6.91 -10.33 11.22
C GLY A 435 -8.21 -11.13 11.28
N LYS A 436 -8.52 -11.89 10.21
CA LYS A 436 -9.70 -12.78 10.15
C LYS A 436 -9.43 -14.15 10.80
N LEU A 437 -8.19 -14.60 10.81
CA LEU A 437 -7.72 -15.88 11.36
C LEU A 437 -6.56 -15.62 12.34
N PRO A 438 -6.84 -15.28 13.62
CA PRO A 438 -5.83 -14.82 14.57
C PRO A 438 -4.69 -15.83 14.87
N GLU A 439 -4.96 -17.12 14.69
CA GLU A 439 -3.96 -18.18 14.92
C GLU A 439 -3.08 -18.47 13.68
N LEU A 440 -3.38 -17.82 12.55
CA LEU A 440 -2.66 -18.03 11.29
C LEU A 440 -1.22 -17.54 11.42
N ASP A 441 -0.26 -18.42 11.18
CA ASP A 441 1.16 -18.08 11.09
C ASP A 441 1.49 -17.80 9.62
N CYS A 442 1.95 -16.59 9.33
CA CYS A 442 2.08 -16.09 7.98
C CYS A 442 3.54 -15.77 7.62
N ILE A 443 3.89 -15.99 6.37
CA ILE A 443 5.05 -15.39 5.71
C ILE A 443 4.65 -14.90 4.33
N SER A 444 5.35 -13.90 3.81
CA SER A 444 5.34 -13.55 2.39
C SER A 444 6.75 -13.71 1.82
N LEU A 445 6.83 -14.30 0.65
CA LEU A 445 8.05 -14.51 -0.14
C LEU A 445 7.70 -14.34 -1.62
N GLY A 446 8.70 -14.31 -2.50
CA GLY A 446 8.46 -14.26 -3.94
C GLY A 446 9.76 -14.28 -4.74
N PRO A 447 9.65 -14.40 -6.06
CA PRO A 447 10.78 -14.25 -6.97
C PRO A 447 11.12 -12.77 -7.18
N ASP A 448 12.27 -12.51 -7.79
CA ASP A 448 12.63 -11.17 -8.21
C ASP A 448 11.67 -10.66 -9.30
N LEU A 449 11.00 -9.57 -8.99
CA LEU A 449 10.20 -8.75 -9.89
C LEU A 449 10.77 -7.33 -9.90
N THR A 450 10.87 -6.72 -11.07
CA THR A 450 11.38 -5.35 -11.20
C THR A 450 10.42 -4.49 -11.99
N ASP A 451 10.42 -3.18 -11.70
CA ASP A 451 9.58 -2.18 -12.38
C ASP A 451 8.08 -2.53 -12.41
N ILE A 452 7.58 -3.21 -11.37
CA ILE A 452 6.14 -3.53 -11.24
C ILE A 452 5.27 -2.30 -11.48
N HIS A 453 4.02 -2.50 -11.86
CA HIS A 453 3.04 -1.43 -12.15
C HIS A 453 3.48 -0.48 -13.28
N THR A 454 4.40 -0.93 -14.12
CA THR A 454 4.84 -0.20 -15.33
C THR A 454 4.97 -1.13 -16.54
N PRO A 455 4.95 -0.61 -17.78
CA PRO A 455 5.23 -1.43 -18.97
C PRO A 455 6.64 -2.03 -19.02
N ARG A 456 7.50 -1.68 -18.07
CA ARG A 456 8.84 -2.25 -17.90
C ARG A 456 8.93 -3.37 -16.89
N GLU A 457 7.81 -3.83 -16.36
CA GLU A 457 7.74 -4.94 -15.43
C GLU A 457 8.45 -6.19 -15.97
N ARG A 458 9.28 -6.81 -15.14
CA ARG A 458 10.06 -8.00 -15.49
C ARG A 458 10.04 -9.01 -14.37
N LEU A 459 9.74 -10.26 -14.72
CA LEU A 459 9.84 -11.45 -13.87
C LEU A 459 11.13 -12.21 -14.19
N HIS A 460 11.95 -12.48 -13.19
CA HIS A 460 13.21 -13.19 -13.34
C HIS A 460 13.02 -14.71 -13.33
N ILE A 461 13.48 -15.39 -14.40
CA ILE A 461 13.26 -16.82 -14.63
C ILE A 461 13.99 -17.67 -13.59
N ALA A 462 15.30 -17.44 -13.43
CA ALA A 462 16.11 -18.20 -12.49
C ALA A 462 15.67 -17.99 -11.03
N SER A 463 15.24 -16.79 -10.68
CA SER A 463 14.68 -16.48 -9.36
C SER A 463 13.35 -17.21 -9.15
N THR A 464 12.49 -17.25 -10.16
CA THR A 464 11.23 -18.00 -10.12
C THR A 464 11.48 -19.50 -9.88
N GLU A 465 12.47 -20.09 -10.55
CA GLU A 465 12.85 -21.49 -10.33
C GLU A 465 13.31 -21.74 -8.89
N ARG A 466 14.12 -20.85 -8.32
CA ARG A 466 14.62 -20.99 -6.96
C ARG A 466 13.50 -20.80 -5.93
N THR A 467 12.62 -19.83 -6.12
CA THR A 467 11.43 -19.61 -5.27
C THR A 467 10.49 -20.82 -5.32
N TRP A 468 10.28 -21.40 -6.51
CA TRP A 468 9.53 -22.64 -6.66
C TRP A 468 10.13 -23.80 -5.85
N ARG A 469 11.44 -24.01 -5.93
CA ARG A 469 12.13 -25.02 -5.12
C ARG A 469 11.98 -24.76 -3.62
N LEU A 470 12.05 -23.52 -3.18
CA LEU A 470 11.83 -23.13 -1.79
C LEU A 470 10.41 -23.47 -1.34
N LEU A 471 9.40 -23.15 -2.15
CA LEU A 471 8.00 -23.52 -1.88
C LEU A 471 7.81 -25.02 -1.74
N LEU A 472 8.34 -25.80 -2.69
CA LEU A 472 8.25 -27.27 -2.66
C LEU A 472 8.98 -27.87 -1.45
N GLY A 473 10.18 -27.39 -1.14
CA GLY A 473 10.94 -27.80 0.02
C GLY A 473 10.21 -27.50 1.33
N THR A 474 9.55 -26.34 1.41
CA THR A 474 8.74 -25.94 2.55
C THR A 474 7.51 -26.84 2.71
N LEU A 475 6.71 -27.03 1.67
CA LEU A 475 5.52 -27.90 1.72
C LEU A 475 5.85 -29.32 2.17
N LYS A 476 6.98 -29.84 1.70
CA LYS A 476 7.47 -31.19 2.08
C LYS A 476 7.80 -31.28 3.58
N ARG A 477 8.17 -30.18 4.25
CA ARG A 477 8.61 -30.15 5.65
C ARG A 477 7.55 -29.70 6.65
N LEU A 478 6.39 -29.34 6.17
CA LEU A 478 5.23 -29.03 7.02
C LEU A 478 4.40 -30.29 7.27
N ASP A 479 5.07 -31.37 7.68
CA ASP A 479 4.50 -32.72 7.85
C ASP A 479 4.05 -33.01 9.29
N ALA A 480 4.42 -32.15 10.27
CA ALA A 480 4.07 -32.32 11.67
C ALA A 480 3.84 -30.97 12.40
#